data_64a0ce1ef289f51f5b5dbea9b693cefd
#
_entry.id   64a0ce1ef289f51f5b5dbea9b693cefd
#
_cell.length_a   1.000
_cell.length_b   1.000
_cell.length_c   1.000
_cell.angle_alpha   90.00
_cell.angle_beta   90.00
_cell.angle_gamma   90.00
#
_symmetry.space_group_name_H-M   'P 1'
#
loop_
_entity.id
_entity.type
_entity.pdbx_description
1 polymer ?
#
loop_
_entity_poly.entity_id
_entity_poly.type
_entity_poly.pdbx_seq_one_letter_code
_entity_poly.pdbx_strand_id
1 'polypeptide(L)'
;MTHKDLLVNAHLTMLGTLDGLLAKAANHEKGDALLGEKLADDMLPLAAQVRFLCNMPGEAMARLIGLDFKSSEDDPQTMAQARSQIAERKAEIEKWSQHTFVGEDEPIELVIPNGMAFDLTAGEYVRDWAVPQFYFHATTAYAILRKEGLEIGKADFVGYMFKYLRPPAS
;
A
#
# COMPACT_ATOMS: atom_id res chain seq x y z
N MET A 1 12.53 -5.28 -16.19
CA MET A 1 11.41 -5.21 -15.22
C MET A 1 10.42 -4.25 -15.83
N THR A 2 9.22 -4.70 -16.11
CA THR A 2 8.17 -3.87 -16.73
C THR A 2 7.52 -2.97 -15.68
N HIS A 3 6.80 -1.92 -16.10
CA HIS A 3 5.99 -1.08 -15.19
C HIS A 3 4.96 -1.92 -14.42
N LYS A 4 4.38 -2.96 -15.05
CA LYS A 4 3.53 -3.97 -14.40
C LYS A 4 4.27 -4.68 -13.25
N ASP A 5 5.48 -5.21 -13.53
CA ASP A 5 6.24 -5.95 -12.51
C ASP A 5 6.59 -5.05 -11.33
N LEU A 6 6.98 -3.79 -11.61
CA LEU A 6 7.28 -2.81 -10.58
C LEU A 6 6.07 -2.55 -9.68
N LEU A 7 4.90 -2.26 -10.28
CA LEU A 7 3.67 -1.94 -9.55
C LEU A 7 3.16 -3.11 -8.72
N VAL A 8 2.99 -4.28 -9.35
CA VAL A 8 2.44 -5.47 -8.69
C VAL A 8 3.33 -5.91 -7.54
N ASN A 9 4.66 -5.96 -7.75
CA ASN A 9 5.60 -6.34 -6.70
C ASN A 9 5.61 -5.33 -5.54
N ALA A 10 5.58 -4.02 -5.84
CA ALA A 10 5.52 -2.99 -4.80
C ALA A 10 4.27 -3.13 -3.94
N HIS A 11 3.09 -3.26 -4.56
CA HIS A 11 1.82 -3.39 -3.86
C HIS A 11 1.76 -4.65 -2.99
N LEU A 12 2.03 -5.84 -3.56
CA LEU A 12 1.98 -7.10 -2.81
C LEU A 12 2.97 -7.13 -1.65
N THR A 13 4.19 -6.65 -1.90
CA THR A 13 5.25 -6.62 -0.88
C THR A 13 4.87 -5.72 0.28
N MET A 14 4.45 -4.48 0.01
CA MET A 14 4.15 -3.52 1.07
C MET A 14 2.83 -3.82 1.79
N LEU A 15 1.83 -4.39 1.13
CA LEU A 15 0.63 -4.90 1.82
C LEU A 15 0.99 -6.06 2.75
N GLY A 16 1.92 -6.94 2.35
CA GLY A 16 2.44 -7.98 3.23
C GLY A 16 3.18 -7.41 4.45
N THR A 17 3.99 -6.37 4.24
CA THR A 17 4.65 -5.63 5.32
C THR A 17 3.62 -5.02 6.28
N LEU A 18 2.63 -4.30 5.74
CA LEU A 18 1.58 -3.68 6.55
C LEU A 18 0.80 -4.71 7.37
N ASP A 19 0.41 -5.84 6.79
CA ASP A 19 -0.24 -6.93 7.54
C ASP A 19 0.61 -7.41 8.71
N GLY A 20 1.91 -7.61 8.51
CA GLY A 20 2.85 -7.98 9.57
C GLY A 20 2.96 -6.93 10.69
N LEU A 21 2.98 -5.65 10.33
CA LEU A 21 2.98 -4.54 11.30
C LEU A 21 1.68 -4.50 12.11
N LEU A 22 0.52 -4.64 11.44
CA LEU A 22 -0.79 -4.66 12.11
C LEU A 22 -0.98 -5.91 12.96
N ALA A 23 -0.40 -7.06 12.59
CA ALA A 23 -0.40 -8.26 13.43
C ALA A 23 0.33 -8.03 14.77
N LYS A 24 1.44 -7.28 14.76
CA LYS A 24 2.14 -6.87 15.97
C LYS A 24 1.31 -5.84 16.76
N ALA A 25 0.73 -4.85 16.05
CA ALA A 25 -0.11 -3.80 16.64
C ALA A 25 -1.34 -4.37 17.36
N ALA A 26 -1.93 -5.44 16.87
CA ALA A 26 -3.07 -6.11 17.51
C ALA A 26 -2.78 -6.62 18.93
N ASN A 27 -1.49 -6.86 19.26
CA ASN A 27 -1.06 -7.29 20.59
C ASN A 27 -0.54 -6.12 21.46
N HIS A 28 -0.60 -4.89 20.96
CA HIS A 28 -0.21 -3.69 21.70
C HIS A 28 -1.29 -3.33 22.73
N GLU A 29 -0.90 -2.69 23.84
CA GLU A 29 -1.82 -2.31 24.93
C GLU A 29 -2.98 -1.44 24.47
N LYS A 30 -2.77 -0.58 23.45
CA LYS A 30 -3.82 0.24 22.82
C LYS A 30 -4.75 -0.56 21.88
N GLY A 31 -4.31 -1.71 21.37
CA GLY A 31 -5.10 -2.53 20.46
C GLY A 31 -5.69 -1.75 19.29
N ASP A 32 -7.00 -1.87 19.07
CA ASP A 32 -7.73 -1.19 17.99
C ASP A 32 -7.69 0.34 18.08
N ALA A 33 -7.45 0.92 19.26
CA ALA A 33 -7.34 2.38 19.41
C ALA A 33 -6.17 2.98 18.61
N LEU A 34 -5.14 2.19 18.27
CA LEU A 34 -4.06 2.62 17.39
C LEU A 34 -4.55 3.08 16.01
N LEU A 35 -5.70 2.58 15.54
CA LEU A 35 -6.28 3.00 14.26
C LEU A 35 -6.64 4.48 14.21
N GLY A 36 -6.94 5.09 15.36
CA GLY A 36 -7.20 6.52 15.48
C GLY A 36 -5.95 7.39 15.58
N GLU A 37 -4.78 6.81 15.81
CA GLU A 37 -3.54 7.55 16.05
C GLU A 37 -2.98 8.17 14.76
N LYS A 38 -2.32 9.33 14.92
CA LYS A 38 -1.78 10.16 13.82
C LYS A 38 -0.29 10.43 14.03
N LEU A 39 0.42 10.67 12.93
CA LEU A 39 1.82 11.11 13.02
C LEU A 39 1.93 12.58 13.48
N ALA A 40 1.05 13.44 12.98
CA ALA A 40 0.88 14.84 13.37
C ALA A 40 -0.62 15.20 13.37
N ASP A 41 -0.99 16.27 14.07
CA ASP A 41 -2.40 16.64 14.31
C ASP A 41 -3.19 16.92 13.02
N ASP A 42 -2.52 17.46 12.01
CA ASP A 42 -3.06 17.77 10.67
C ASP A 42 -2.98 16.63 9.68
N MET A 43 -2.41 15.47 10.07
CA MET A 43 -2.33 14.27 9.24
C MET A 43 -3.50 13.32 9.48
N LEU A 44 -3.77 12.46 8.51
CA LEU A 44 -4.80 11.43 8.60
C LEU A 44 -4.35 10.26 9.49
N PRO A 45 -5.31 9.60 10.19
CA PRO A 45 -5.01 8.53 11.14
C PRO A 45 -4.55 7.24 10.44
N LEU A 46 -4.05 6.28 11.24
CA LEU A 46 -3.60 4.97 10.77
C LEU A 46 -4.70 4.24 9.96
N ALA A 47 -5.95 4.29 10.40
CA ALA A 47 -7.06 3.66 9.69
C ALA A 47 -7.20 4.20 8.25
N ALA A 48 -7.08 5.51 8.06
CA ALA A 48 -7.10 6.11 6.73
C ALA A 48 -5.87 5.70 5.89
N GLN A 49 -4.68 5.54 6.49
CA GLN A 49 -3.51 5.02 5.78
C GLN A 49 -3.76 3.60 5.25
N VAL A 50 -4.38 2.74 6.06
CA VAL A 50 -4.78 1.37 5.65
C VAL A 50 -5.77 1.43 4.49
N ARG A 51 -6.82 2.25 4.58
CA ARG A 51 -7.82 2.43 3.51
C ARG A 51 -7.18 2.88 2.21
N PHE A 52 -6.28 3.88 2.23
CA PHE A 52 -5.57 4.32 1.03
C PHE A 52 -4.72 3.21 0.43
N LEU A 53 -3.95 2.48 1.25
CA LEU A 53 -3.15 1.35 0.78
C LEU A 53 -4.00 0.21 0.20
N CYS A 54 -5.24 0.06 0.65
CA CYS A 54 -6.19 -0.89 0.06
C CYS A 54 -6.88 -0.34 -1.22
N ASN A 55 -7.05 0.97 -1.39
CA ASN A 55 -7.68 1.56 -2.57
C ASN A 55 -6.71 1.72 -3.76
N MET A 56 -5.51 2.21 -3.49
CA MET A 56 -4.52 2.56 -4.52
C MET A 56 -4.23 1.46 -5.56
N PRO A 57 -4.14 0.17 -5.20
CA PRO A 57 -3.98 -0.88 -6.20
C PRO A 57 -5.12 -0.93 -7.22
N GLY A 58 -6.38 -0.85 -6.76
CA GLY A 58 -7.53 -0.85 -7.64
C GLY A 58 -7.61 0.40 -8.51
N GLU A 59 -7.26 1.57 -7.97
CA GLU A 59 -7.18 2.83 -8.72
C GLU A 59 -6.12 2.79 -9.83
N ALA A 60 -4.98 2.14 -9.56
CA ALA A 60 -3.94 1.93 -10.55
C ALA A 60 -4.40 0.94 -11.64
N MET A 61 -5.07 -0.16 -11.24
CA MET A 61 -5.60 -1.15 -12.18
C MET A 61 -6.72 -0.56 -13.06
N ALA A 62 -7.55 0.35 -12.53
CA ALA A 62 -8.56 1.05 -13.34
C ALA A 62 -7.92 1.75 -14.55
N ARG A 63 -6.74 2.35 -14.39
CA ARG A 63 -6.01 3.06 -15.46
C ARG A 63 -5.22 2.11 -16.36
N LEU A 64 -4.64 1.06 -15.80
CA LEU A 64 -3.67 0.22 -16.52
C LEU A 64 -4.26 -1.02 -17.20
N ILE A 65 -5.44 -1.48 -16.77
CA ILE A 65 -6.14 -2.62 -17.35
C ILE A 65 -7.63 -2.34 -17.61
N GLY A 66 -8.10 -1.11 -17.41
CA GLY A 66 -9.51 -0.75 -17.59
C GLY A 66 -10.45 -1.39 -16.56
N LEU A 67 -9.97 -1.66 -15.34
CA LEU A 67 -10.78 -2.22 -14.27
C LEU A 67 -11.87 -1.22 -13.84
N ASP A 68 -13.12 -1.68 -13.74
CA ASP A 68 -14.16 -0.92 -13.04
C ASP A 68 -13.94 -1.04 -11.53
N PHE A 69 -13.34 -0.01 -10.95
CA PHE A 69 -12.98 0.02 -9.54
C PHE A 69 -13.55 1.26 -8.85
N LYS A 70 -14.18 1.05 -7.72
CA LYS A 70 -14.65 2.12 -6.83
C LYS A 70 -13.90 2.06 -5.51
N SER A 71 -13.25 3.16 -5.15
CA SER A 71 -12.56 3.30 -3.87
C SER A 71 -13.54 3.27 -2.70
N SER A 72 -13.18 2.58 -1.62
CA SER A 72 -13.92 2.64 -0.36
C SER A 72 -13.68 3.96 0.35
N GLU A 73 -14.71 4.50 0.99
CA GLU A 73 -14.62 5.67 1.87
C GLU A 73 -14.56 5.26 3.36
N ASP A 74 -14.78 3.97 3.65
CA ASP A 74 -14.87 3.46 5.02
C ASP A 74 -13.49 3.06 5.56
N ASP A 75 -13.12 3.66 6.69
CA ASP A 75 -11.93 3.29 7.45
C ASP A 75 -12.18 2.01 8.26
N PRO A 76 -11.19 1.09 8.37
CA PRO A 76 -11.31 -0.07 9.24
C PRO A 76 -11.44 0.34 10.71
N GLN A 77 -12.36 -0.32 11.44
CA GLN A 77 -12.67 -0.02 12.83
C GLN A 77 -11.92 -0.94 13.82
N THR A 78 -11.37 -2.06 13.34
CA THR A 78 -10.58 -3.01 14.13
C THR A 78 -9.35 -3.46 13.36
N MET A 79 -8.30 -3.88 14.08
CA MET A 79 -7.10 -4.48 13.46
C MET A 79 -7.45 -5.74 12.65
N ALA A 80 -8.43 -6.52 13.10
CA ALA A 80 -8.90 -7.69 12.38
C ALA A 80 -9.54 -7.29 11.03
N GLN A 81 -10.38 -6.25 11.03
CA GLN A 81 -10.98 -5.72 9.80
C GLN A 81 -9.91 -5.16 8.85
N ALA A 82 -8.96 -4.38 9.36
CA ALA A 82 -7.86 -3.84 8.57
C ALA A 82 -7.05 -4.95 7.86
N ARG A 83 -6.71 -6.00 8.59
CA ARG A 83 -5.98 -7.16 8.06
C ARG A 83 -6.80 -7.96 7.04
N SER A 84 -8.12 -8.11 7.25
CA SER A 84 -9.02 -8.74 6.28
C SER A 84 -9.04 -7.97 4.97
N GLN A 85 -9.19 -6.64 5.00
CA GLN A 85 -9.14 -5.78 3.81
C GLN A 85 -7.82 -5.92 3.05
N ILE A 86 -6.69 -5.99 3.76
CA ILE A 86 -5.38 -6.21 3.16
C ILE A 86 -5.30 -7.58 2.47
N ALA A 87 -5.77 -8.64 3.12
CA ALA A 87 -5.76 -9.99 2.56
C ALA A 87 -6.61 -10.09 1.29
N GLU A 88 -7.82 -9.51 1.31
CA GLU A 88 -8.71 -9.42 0.16
C GLU A 88 -8.05 -8.67 -0.99
N ARG A 89 -7.45 -7.50 -0.72
CA ARG A 89 -6.77 -6.70 -1.74
C ARG A 89 -5.58 -7.43 -2.36
N LYS A 90 -4.79 -8.13 -1.58
CA LYS A 90 -3.68 -8.95 -2.10
C LYS A 90 -4.18 -10.03 -3.06
N ALA A 91 -5.25 -10.75 -2.69
CA ALA A 91 -5.85 -11.76 -3.56
C ALA A 91 -6.41 -11.18 -4.87
N GLU A 92 -6.97 -9.98 -4.82
CA GLU A 92 -7.43 -9.25 -6.01
C GLU A 92 -6.27 -8.80 -6.90
N ILE A 93 -5.20 -8.25 -6.34
CA ILE A 93 -4.00 -7.88 -7.11
C ILE A 93 -3.42 -9.09 -7.85
N GLU A 94 -3.36 -10.26 -7.21
CA GLU A 94 -2.90 -11.49 -7.85
C GLU A 94 -3.76 -11.87 -9.06
N LYS A 95 -5.09 -11.73 -8.96
CA LYS A 95 -6.01 -11.94 -10.09
C LYS A 95 -5.81 -10.89 -11.17
N TRP A 96 -5.78 -9.61 -10.82
CA TRP A 96 -5.60 -8.49 -11.75
C TRP A 96 -4.26 -8.55 -12.48
N SER A 97 -3.23 -9.07 -11.83
CA SER A 97 -1.91 -9.25 -12.44
C SER A 97 -1.91 -10.21 -13.63
N GLN A 98 -2.96 -11.01 -13.81
CA GLN A 98 -3.09 -11.91 -14.98
C GLN A 98 -3.63 -11.20 -16.22
N HIS A 99 -4.15 -9.98 -16.08
CA HIS A 99 -4.63 -9.19 -17.21
C HIS A 99 -3.49 -8.60 -18.04
N THR A 100 -3.81 -8.25 -19.28
CA THR A 100 -2.92 -7.49 -20.15
C THR A 100 -2.94 -6.03 -19.71
N PHE A 101 -1.77 -5.50 -19.37
CA PHE A 101 -1.58 -4.08 -19.06
C PHE A 101 -1.38 -3.28 -20.35
N VAL A 102 -1.80 -2.02 -20.34
CA VAL A 102 -1.48 -1.08 -21.43
C VAL A 102 0.03 -0.96 -21.62
N GLY A 103 0.44 -0.53 -22.81
CA GLY A 103 1.87 -0.30 -23.11
C GLY A 103 2.50 0.76 -22.21
N GLU A 104 3.82 0.72 -22.04
CA GLU A 104 4.54 1.65 -21.18
C GLU A 104 4.39 3.11 -21.61
N ASP A 105 4.25 3.33 -22.93
CA ASP A 105 4.10 4.65 -23.56
C ASP A 105 2.63 5.08 -23.71
N GLU A 106 1.65 4.27 -23.26
CA GLU A 106 0.22 4.60 -23.37
C GLU A 106 -0.12 5.82 -22.52
N PRO A 107 -0.86 6.81 -23.06
CA PRO A 107 -1.21 8.02 -22.32
C PRO A 107 -2.15 7.73 -21.15
N ILE A 108 -1.86 8.29 -19.99
CA ILE A 108 -2.66 8.26 -18.76
C ILE A 108 -2.97 9.70 -18.33
N GLU A 109 -4.24 10.04 -18.24
CA GLU A 109 -4.68 11.25 -17.56
C GLU A 109 -4.85 10.96 -16.06
N LEU A 110 -4.19 11.76 -15.21
CA LEU A 110 -4.33 11.70 -13.77
C LEU A 110 -4.94 12.98 -13.25
N VAL A 111 -6.20 12.95 -12.84
CA VAL A 111 -6.85 14.06 -12.13
C VAL A 111 -6.85 13.77 -10.63
N ILE A 112 -6.33 14.70 -9.82
CA ILE A 112 -6.31 14.58 -8.36
C ILE A 112 -7.44 15.42 -7.71
N PRO A 113 -7.81 15.19 -6.43
CA PRO A 113 -9.01 15.75 -5.82
C PRO A 113 -9.10 17.29 -5.80
N ASN A 114 -7.96 17.99 -5.86
CA ASN A 114 -7.94 19.46 -5.94
C ASN A 114 -8.17 20.00 -7.38
N GLY A 115 -8.45 19.13 -8.34
CA GLY A 115 -8.71 19.48 -9.75
C GLY A 115 -7.48 19.63 -10.63
N MET A 116 -6.25 19.44 -10.11
CA MET A 116 -5.07 19.39 -10.97
C MET A 116 -5.06 18.12 -11.83
N ALA A 117 -4.76 18.28 -13.11
CA ALA A 117 -4.64 17.19 -14.07
C ALA A 117 -3.19 17.07 -14.56
N PHE A 118 -2.74 15.86 -14.74
CA PHE A 118 -1.42 15.50 -15.24
C PHE A 118 -1.55 14.54 -16.43
N ASP A 119 -0.80 14.83 -17.49
CA ASP A 119 -0.66 13.94 -18.64
C ASP A 119 0.66 13.17 -18.48
N LEU A 120 0.56 11.86 -18.37
CA LEU A 120 1.66 10.95 -18.10
C LEU A 120 1.60 9.80 -19.11
N THR A 121 2.70 9.10 -19.32
CA THR A 121 2.67 7.74 -19.84
C THR A 121 2.37 6.73 -18.73
N ALA A 122 1.92 5.53 -19.10
CA ALA A 122 1.68 4.46 -18.12
C ALA A 122 2.95 4.12 -17.28
N GLY A 123 4.12 4.16 -17.94
CA GLY A 123 5.41 3.98 -17.25
C GLY A 123 5.70 5.09 -16.23
N GLU A 124 5.49 6.34 -16.62
CA GLU A 124 5.65 7.51 -15.73
C GLU A 124 4.64 7.50 -14.59
N TYR A 125 3.36 7.19 -14.89
CA TYR A 125 2.33 7.04 -13.87
C TYR A 125 2.73 6.03 -12.79
N VAL A 126 3.23 4.87 -13.18
CA VAL A 126 3.67 3.85 -12.21
C VAL A 126 4.90 4.29 -11.44
N ARG A 127 5.94 4.81 -12.14
CA ARG A 127 7.23 5.15 -11.55
C ARG A 127 7.16 6.39 -10.66
N ASP A 128 6.46 7.43 -11.09
CA ASP A 128 6.54 8.76 -10.50
C ASP A 128 5.32 9.11 -9.63
N TRP A 129 4.23 8.35 -9.77
CA TRP A 129 3.01 8.55 -8.97
C TRP A 129 2.61 7.33 -8.16
N ALA A 130 2.17 6.24 -8.78
CA ALA A 130 1.52 5.14 -8.10
C ALA A 130 2.42 4.48 -7.04
N VAL A 131 3.67 4.16 -7.38
CA VAL A 131 4.62 3.54 -6.46
C VAL A 131 5.08 4.50 -5.36
N PRO A 132 5.51 5.75 -5.64
CA PRO A 132 5.90 6.70 -4.60
C PRO A 132 4.79 7.00 -3.59
N GLN A 133 3.56 7.23 -4.04
CA GLN A 133 2.43 7.45 -3.14
C GLN A 133 2.16 6.24 -2.24
N PHE A 134 2.22 5.05 -2.80
CA PHE A 134 2.02 3.82 -2.04
C PHE A 134 3.04 3.67 -0.91
N TYR A 135 4.32 3.91 -1.21
CA TYR A 135 5.37 3.90 -0.19
C TYR A 135 5.22 5.03 0.83
N PHE A 136 4.75 6.21 0.42
CA PHE A 136 4.45 7.30 1.35
C PHE A 136 3.44 6.87 2.41
N HIS A 137 2.31 6.29 2.03
CA HIS A 137 1.28 5.83 2.96
C HIS A 137 1.75 4.63 3.81
N ALA A 138 2.50 3.69 3.22
CA ALA A 138 3.08 2.57 3.96
C ALA A 138 4.10 3.04 5.01
N THR A 139 4.95 4.00 4.68
CA THR A 139 5.93 4.59 5.60
C THR A 139 5.24 5.41 6.69
N THR A 140 4.17 6.15 6.34
CA THR A 140 3.38 6.90 7.31
C THR A 140 2.70 5.96 8.31
N ALA A 141 2.11 4.84 7.86
CA ALA A 141 1.55 3.83 8.74
C ALA A 141 2.60 3.24 9.70
N TYR A 142 3.79 2.89 9.18
CA TYR A 142 4.92 2.46 10.01
C TYR A 142 5.31 3.53 11.04
N ALA A 143 5.42 4.79 10.63
CA ALA A 143 5.84 5.89 11.49
C ALA A 143 4.83 6.16 12.62
N ILE A 144 3.53 6.08 12.35
CA ILE A 144 2.47 6.17 13.36
C ILE A 144 2.65 5.07 14.42
N LEU A 145 2.75 3.81 13.98
CA LEU A 145 2.93 2.67 14.89
C LEU A 145 4.21 2.78 15.72
N ARG A 146 5.30 3.24 15.11
CA ARG A 146 6.58 3.43 15.81
C ARG A 146 6.51 4.55 16.84
N LYS A 147 5.85 5.67 16.52
CA LYS A 147 5.58 6.80 17.44
C LYS A 147 4.81 6.33 18.66
N GLU A 148 3.85 5.44 18.49
CA GLU A 148 3.01 4.89 19.55
C GLU A 148 3.70 3.81 20.39
N GLY A 149 4.98 3.59 20.18
CA GLY A 149 5.79 2.70 21.02
C GLY A 149 5.82 1.24 20.55
N LEU A 150 5.23 0.91 19.41
CA LEU A 150 5.32 -0.45 18.89
C LEU A 150 6.79 -0.83 18.64
N GLU A 151 7.23 -1.97 19.17
CA GLU A 151 8.59 -2.48 18.99
C GLU A 151 8.80 -3.04 17.59
N ILE A 152 8.96 -2.14 16.63
CA ILE A 152 9.24 -2.42 15.22
C ILE A 152 10.46 -1.62 14.77
N GLY A 153 11.15 -2.10 13.74
CA GLY A 153 12.31 -1.45 13.16
C GLY A 153 12.35 -1.61 11.64
N LYS A 154 13.42 -1.15 11.02
CA LYS A 154 13.62 -1.27 9.57
C LYS A 154 13.51 -2.73 9.08
N ALA A 155 13.95 -3.70 9.89
CA ALA A 155 13.86 -5.12 9.55
C ALA A 155 12.40 -5.60 9.38
N ASP A 156 11.46 -5.05 10.15
CA ASP A 156 10.04 -5.35 9.99
C ASP A 156 9.48 -4.72 8.70
N PHE A 157 9.93 -3.51 8.37
CA PHE A 157 9.48 -2.81 7.16
C PHE A 157 10.02 -3.46 5.87
N VAL A 158 11.25 -3.95 5.87
CA VAL A 158 11.88 -4.62 4.72
C VAL A 158 12.03 -6.14 4.90
N GLY A 159 11.17 -6.75 5.74
CA GLY A 159 11.24 -8.18 6.08
C GLY A 159 11.21 -9.12 4.87
N TYR A 160 10.59 -8.69 3.78
CA TYR A 160 10.60 -9.42 2.50
C TYR A 160 11.99 -9.66 1.92
N MET A 161 13.01 -8.91 2.35
CA MET A 161 14.40 -9.08 1.92
C MET A 161 15.05 -10.35 2.46
N PHE A 162 14.53 -10.93 3.56
CA PHE A 162 15.09 -12.15 4.13
C PHE A 162 15.03 -13.36 3.18
N LYS A 163 14.13 -13.37 2.20
CA LYS A 163 14.11 -14.41 1.14
C LYS A 163 15.38 -14.45 0.28
N TYR A 164 16.18 -13.38 0.29
CA TYR A 164 17.45 -13.27 -0.43
C TYR A 164 18.68 -13.46 0.49
N LEU A 165 18.45 -13.80 1.77
CA LEU A 165 19.54 -13.98 2.73
C LEU A 165 20.47 -15.12 2.26
N ARG A 166 21.76 -14.82 2.18
CA ARG A 166 22.77 -15.85 1.90
C ARG A 166 22.87 -16.79 3.11
N PRO A 167 22.90 -18.13 2.91
CA PRO A 167 23.18 -19.05 4.01
C PRO A 167 24.53 -18.72 4.67
N PRO A 168 24.70 -18.95 5.98
CA PRO A 168 25.98 -18.79 6.65
C PRO A 168 27.07 -19.59 5.90
N ALA A 169 28.25 -19.00 5.76
CA ALA A 169 29.40 -19.76 5.26
C ALA A 169 29.69 -20.92 6.23
N SER A 170 29.69 -22.16 5.73
CA SER A 170 30.04 -23.37 6.46
C SER A 170 31.51 -23.37 6.82
#